data_657c775474cd4206135d36f3c80d66ad
#
_entry.id   657c775474cd4206135d36f3c80d66ad
#
_cell.length_a   1.000
_cell.length_b   1.000
_cell.length_c   1.000
_cell.angle_alpha   90.00
_cell.angle_beta   90.00
_cell.angle_gamma   90.00
#
_symmetry.space_group_name_H-M   'P 1'
#
loop_
_entity.id
_entity.type
_entity.pdbx_description
1 polymer ?
#
loop_
_entity_poly.entity_id
_entity_poly.type
_entity_poly.pdbx_seq_one_letter_code
_entity_poly.pdbx_strand_id
1 'polypeptide(L)'
;DTGLKEGTPVVVGGGDCQLGTIGVGATEPNQAAVFGGSFWQYEFNTANGATDPQCRVRVNCHAVPGVWQYEALAFKPGLVMRWFRDGFCQEEKRKAKEIGDDPYNLMNQAAEKIPAGCYGMMCCFSDIMNFINWKHAAPTFTNFELLPEKFNKYTFYRSILENTAMLVKGHIELVKEATGNEPDKLIFAGGASVSDLWSQILADVTGKPVVTPVVKEATALGAAIIAGYGVGIYPSIAEGAAICAKVDKTYTPNLENKKVYDEMYPVWREVYKANLDLCDRKLTKNMWIA
;
A
#
# COMPACT_ATOMS: atom_id res chain seq x y z
N ASP A 1 10.14 -26.75 23.15
CA ASP A 1 8.98 -27.00 24.01
C ASP A 1 7.83 -26.05 23.63
N THR A 2 7.18 -26.42 22.52
CA THR A 2 6.08 -25.62 21.94
C THR A 2 4.69 -25.97 22.51
N GLY A 3 4.60 -27.08 23.29
CA GLY A 3 3.31 -27.64 23.74
C GLY A 3 2.55 -28.41 22.67
N LEU A 4 3.10 -28.55 21.47
CA LEU A 4 2.51 -29.35 20.40
C LEU A 4 2.75 -30.84 20.68
N LYS A 5 1.81 -31.68 20.27
CA LYS A 5 1.98 -33.14 20.37
C LYS A 5 3.05 -33.64 19.41
N GLU A 6 3.77 -34.67 19.78
CA GLU A 6 4.67 -35.40 18.88
C GLU A 6 3.88 -35.89 17.66
N GLY A 7 4.46 -35.72 16.45
CA GLY A 7 3.80 -36.08 15.20
C GLY A 7 2.86 -35.01 14.64
N THR A 8 2.75 -33.82 15.26
CA THR A 8 2.00 -32.70 14.66
C THR A 8 2.60 -32.35 13.28
N PRO A 9 1.80 -32.39 12.19
CA PRO A 9 2.29 -32.06 10.86
C PRO A 9 2.83 -30.63 10.79
N VAL A 10 3.97 -30.45 10.12
CA VAL A 10 4.55 -29.15 9.81
C VAL A 10 4.53 -28.96 8.30
N VAL A 11 3.93 -27.88 7.85
CA VAL A 11 3.77 -27.55 6.44
C VAL A 11 4.69 -26.38 6.07
N VAL A 12 5.38 -26.47 4.94
CA VAL A 12 6.17 -25.37 4.40
C VAL A 12 5.22 -24.28 3.91
N GLY A 13 5.43 -23.05 4.38
CA GLY A 13 4.67 -21.86 3.98
C GLY A 13 5.32 -21.14 2.80
N GLY A 14 5.38 -19.81 2.90
CA GLY A 14 6.01 -18.90 1.93
C GLY A 14 6.50 -17.63 2.62
N GLY A 15 6.95 -16.66 1.85
CA GLY A 15 7.23 -15.32 2.36
C GLY A 15 5.96 -14.62 2.83
N ASP A 16 6.12 -13.55 3.59
CA ASP A 16 5.01 -12.78 4.16
C ASP A 16 4.05 -12.22 3.10
N CYS A 17 4.56 -11.74 1.96
CA CYS A 17 3.76 -11.25 0.84
C CYS A 17 2.96 -12.37 0.16
N GLN A 18 3.59 -13.54 -0.10
CA GLN A 18 2.93 -14.69 -0.69
C GLN A 18 1.83 -15.25 0.23
N LEU A 19 2.10 -15.32 1.52
CA LEU A 19 1.08 -15.71 2.50
C LEU A 19 0.01 -14.65 2.64
N GLY A 20 0.40 -13.38 2.63
CA GLY A 20 -0.53 -12.25 2.69
C GLY A 20 -1.54 -12.27 1.53
N THR A 21 -1.09 -12.49 0.29
CA THR A 21 -1.98 -12.57 -0.88
C THR A 21 -2.96 -13.73 -0.80
N ILE A 22 -2.54 -14.89 -0.29
CA ILE A 22 -3.44 -16.02 -0.01
C ILE A 22 -4.48 -15.62 1.04
N GLY A 23 -4.04 -14.99 2.14
CA GLY A 23 -4.91 -14.60 3.24
C GLY A 23 -5.97 -13.56 2.87
N VAL A 24 -5.75 -12.77 1.82
CA VAL A 24 -6.75 -11.83 1.28
C VAL A 24 -7.53 -12.39 0.08
N GLY A 25 -7.27 -13.64 -0.32
CA GLY A 25 -7.97 -14.29 -1.43
C GLY A 25 -7.43 -13.96 -2.82
N ALA A 26 -6.23 -13.36 -2.92
CA ALA A 26 -5.55 -13.15 -4.21
C ALA A 26 -4.71 -14.38 -4.55
N THR A 27 -5.32 -15.38 -5.18
CA THR A 27 -4.70 -16.69 -5.48
C THR A 27 -4.60 -16.97 -6.98
N GLU A 28 -5.17 -16.12 -7.83
CA GLU A 28 -5.25 -16.29 -9.26
C GLU A 28 -4.45 -15.21 -10.01
N PRO A 29 -4.00 -15.47 -11.25
CA PRO A 29 -3.41 -14.46 -12.12
C PRO A 29 -4.32 -13.23 -12.31
N ASN A 30 -3.71 -12.06 -12.50
CA ASN A 30 -4.34 -10.75 -12.63
C ASN A 30 -5.05 -10.23 -11.36
N GLN A 31 -4.91 -10.91 -10.25
CA GLN A 31 -5.32 -10.37 -8.95
C GLN A 31 -4.18 -9.59 -8.30
N ALA A 32 -4.53 -8.53 -7.56
CA ALA A 32 -3.56 -7.70 -6.87
C ALA A 32 -3.97 -7.39 -5.44
N ALA A 33 -2.97 -7.28 -4.57
CA ALA A 33 -3.11 -6.82 -3.21
C ALA A 33 -2.16 -5.64 -2.93
N VAL A 34 -2.57 -4.76 -2.02
CA VAL A 34 -1.73 -3.70 -1.44
C VAL A 34 -1.68 -3.94 0.06
N PHE A 35 -0.48 -4.10 0.60
CA PHE A 35 -0.28 -4.26 2.04
C PHE A 35 0.25 -2.97 2.63
N GLY A 36 -0.61 -2.26 3.39
CA GLY A 36 -0.30 -0.98 4.01
C GLY A 36 0.16 -1.12 5.46
N GLY A 37 1.47 -1.05 5.68
CA GLY A 37 2.12 -1.07 6.97
C GLY A 37 3.18 0.02 7.11
N SER A 38 4.27 -0.25 7.83
CA SER A 38 5.44 0.64 7.88
C SER A 38 6.03 0.89 6.49
N PHE A 39 6.03 -0.14 5.67
CA PHE A 39 6.26 -0.13 4.22
C PHE A 39 4.94 -0.43 3.53
N TRP A 40 4.83 -0.10 2.23
CA TRP A 40 3.71 -0.51 1.41
C TRP A 40 4.20 -1.39 0.28
N GLN A 41 3.51 -2.51 0.08
CA GLN A 41 3.81 -3.51 -0.95
C GLN A 41 2.63 -3.59 -1.90
N TYR A 42 2.92 -3.50 -3.19
CA TYR A 42 1.98 -3.81 -4.26
C TYR A 42 2.36 -5.16 -4.83
N GLU A 43 1.45 -6.11 -4.72
CA GLU A 43 1.60 -7.49 -5.17
C GLU A 43 0.65 -7.76 -6.32
N PHE A 44 1.19 -8.27 -7.42
CA PHE A 44 0.39 -8.60 -8.61
C PHE A 44 0.70 -10.02 -9.07
N ASN A 45 -0.32 -10.86 -9.18
CA ASN A 45 -0.18 -12.25 -9.55
C ASN A 45 -0.22 -12.43 -11.07
N THR A 46 0.64 -13.33 -11.59
CA THR A 46 0.72 -13.66 -13.03
C THR A 46 0.79 -15.16 -13.25
N ALA A 47 0.45 -15.60 -14.48
CA ALA A 47 0.55 -17.01 -14.89
C ALA A 47 1.98 -17.42 -15.27
N ASN A 48 2.90 -16.48 -15.43
CA ASN A 48 4.30 -16.76 -15.77
C ASN A 48 5.25 -15.85 -15.02
N GLY A 49 6.48 -16.32 -14.80
CA GLY A 49 7.53 -15.65 -14.06
C GLY A 49 8.50 -14.85 -14.95
N ALA A 50 8.04 -14.27 -16.07
CA ALA A 50 8.89 -13.44 -16.89
C ALA A 50 9.41 -12.24 -16.09
N THR A 51 10.72 -12.06 -16.09
CA THR A 51 11.37 -10.93 -15.39
C THR A 51 11.22 -9.66 -16.22
N ASP A 52 11.10 -8.51 -15.54
CA ASP A 52 11.20 -7.21 -16.20
C ASP A 52 12.62 -7.04 -16.81
N PRO A 53 12.75 -6.84 -18.14
CA PRO A 53 14.06 -6.69 -18.76
C PRO A 53 14.89 -5.53 -18.23
N GLN A 54 14.24 -4.53 -17.62
CA GLN A 54 14.89 -3.40 -16.98
C GLN A 54 15.17 -3.63 -15.48
N CYS A 55 14.84 -4.80 -14.94
CA CYS A 55 15.05 -5.18 -13.55
C CYS A 55 14.48 -4.16 -12.53
N ARG A 56 13.33 -3.54 -12.83
CA ARG A 56 12.73 -2.49 -11.98
C ARG A 56 11.85 -3.05 -10.86
N VAL A 57 11.36 -4.28 -11.00
CA VAL A 57 10.40 -4.91 -10.08
C VAL A 57 10.85 -6.34 -9.76
N ARG A 58 10.57 -6.80 -8.55
CA ARG A 58 10.84 -8.20 -8.17
C ARG A 58 9.82 -9.13 -8.78
N VAL A 59 10.27 -10.34 -9.14
CA VAL A 59 9.41 -11.44 -9.54
C VAL A 59 9.73 -12.65 -8.66
N ASN A 60 8.74 -13.09 -7.92
CA ASN A 60 8.84 -14.21 -6.98
C ASN A 60 7.93 -15.36 -7.38
N CYS A 61 8.26 -16.58 -6.97
CA CYS A 61 7.28 -17.66 -6.97
C CYS A 61 6.19 -17.34 -5.96
N HIS A 62 4.92 -17.47 -6.37
CA HIS A 62 3.82 -17.46 -5.41
C HIS A 62 3.77 -18.78 -4.62
N ALA A 63 3.13 -18.78 -3.46
CA ALA A 63 2.93 -20.02 -2.70
C ALA A 63 1.82 -20.92 -3.28
N VAL A 64 0.99 -20.40 -4.21
CA VAL A 64 0.06 -21.19 -5.03
C VAL A 64 0.82 -21.75 -6.23
N PRO A 65 0.81 -23.09 -6.47
CA PRO A 65 1.51 -23.68 -7.61
C PRO A 65 1.05 -23.12 -8.96
N GLY A 66 2.03 -22.81 -9.82
CA GLY A 66 1.76 -22.26 -11.17
C GLY A 66 1.45 -20.76 -11.20
N VAL A 67 1.47 -20.08 -10.07
CA VAL A 67 1.31 -18.62 -9.98
C VAL A 67 2.65 -17.97 -9.63
N TRP A 68 2.90 -16.80 -10.21
CA TRP A 68 4.04 -15.95 -9.93
C TRP A 68 3.55 -14.60 -9.40
N GLN A 69 4.42 -13.88 -8.71
CA GLN A 69 4.08 -12.63 -8.06
C GLN A 69 5.09 -11.54 -8.38
N TYR A 70 4.62 -10.43 -8.92
CA TYR A 70 5.37 -9.20 -9.07
C TYR A 70 5.20 -8.38 -7.79
N GLU A 71 6.32 -8.01 -7.16
CA GLU A 71 6.36 -7.26 -5.92
C GLU A 71 6.99 -5.90 -6.16
N ALA A 72 6.27 -4.83 -5.85
CA ALA A 72 6.77 -3.46 -5.85
C ALA A 72 6.58 -2.81 -4.48
N LEU A 73 7.62 -2.10 -4.00
CA LEU A 73 7.70 -1.59 -2.64
C LEU A 73 7.71 -0.06 -2.62
N ALA A 74 6.79 0.56 -1.89
CA ALA A 74 6.86 1.96 -1.50
C ALA A 74 7.55 2.07 -0.12
N PHE A 75 8.56 2.95 -0.04
CA PHE A 75 9.45 3.01 1.10
C PHE A 75 8.91 3.91 2.22
N LYS A 76 8.66 3.31 3.38
CA LYS A 76 8.30 3.95 4.66
C LYS A 76 7.00 4.80 4.73
N PRO A 77 5.93 4.62 3.93
CA PRO A 77 4.75 5.47 4.05
C PRO A 77 4.14 5.49 5.45
N GLY A 78 3.96 4.34 6.09
CA GLY A 78 3.41 4.27 7.44
C GLY A 78 4.33 4.85 8.51
N LEU A 79 5.65 4.86 8.29
CA LEU A 79 6.59 5.53 9.19
C LEU A 79 6.53 7.04 9.05
N VAL A 80 6.38 7.57 7.83
CA VAL A 80 6.17 9.02 7.60
C VAL A 80 4.86 9.46 8.25
N MET A 81 3.79 8.68 8.11
CA MET A 81 2.51 8.96 8.76
C MET A 81 2.63 8.93 10.30
N ARG A 82 3.32 7.95 10.86
CA ARG A 82 3.58 7.85 12.31
C ARG A 82 4.40 9.04 12.81
N TRP A 83 5.47 9.39 12.10
CA TRP A 83 6.29 10.55 12.41
C TRP A 83 5.43 11.82 12.44
N PHE A 84 4.55 12.01 11.45
CA PHE A 84 3.67 13.17 11.39
C PHE A 84 2.70 13.21 12.59
N ARG A 85 2.04 12.09 12.90
CA ARG A 85 1.18 11.97 14.08
C ARG A 85 1.93 12.33 15.36
N ASP A 86 3.12 11.77 15.53
CA ASP A 86 3.89 11.92 16.79
C ASP A 86 4.56 13.29 16.88
N GLY A 87 4.86 13.96 15.78
CA GLY A 87 5.46 15.30 15.75
C GLY A 87 4.46 16.45 15.79
N PHE A 88 3.25 16.29 15.23
CA PHE A 88 2.34 17.41 14.98
C PHE A 88 0.92 17.22 15.55
N CYS A 89 0.52 16.03 15.98
CA CYS A 89 -0.85 15.73 16.37
C CYS A 89 -1.00 15.37 17.86
N GLN A 90 -0.38 16.16 18.73
CA GLN A 90 -0.42 15.91 20.19
C GLN A 90 -1.83 16.10 20.78
N GLU A 91 -2.60 17.03 20.22
CA GLU A 91 -3.97 17.27 20.65
C GLU A 91 -4.88 16.09 20.31
N GLU A 92 -4.76 15.55 19.07
CA GLU A 92 -5.50 14.38 18.64
C GLU A 92 -5.15 13.16 19.50
N LYS A 93 -3.87 12.97 19.83
CA LYS A 93 -3.42 11.89 20.74
C LYS A 93 -4.04 12.05 22.14
N ARG A 94 -4.09 13.27 22.67
CA ARG A 94 -4.71 13.54 23.99
C ARG A 94 -6.22 13.28 23.93
N LYS A 95 -6.92 13.86 22.96
CA LYS A 95 -8.38 13.69 22.80
C LYS A 95 -8.76 12.22 22.59
N ALA A 96 -8.05 11.50 21.70
CA ALA A 96 -8.31 10.08 21.46
C ALA A 96 -8.19 9.25 22.73
N LYS A 97 -7.16 9.52 23.57
CA LYS A 97 -7.00 8.85 24.85
C LYS A 97 -8.17 9.14 25.81
N GLU A 98 -8.68 10.38 25.83
CA GLU A 98 -9.79 10.80 26.71
C GLU A 98 -11.10 10.11 26.32
N ILE A 99 -11.35 9.89 25.01
CA ILE A 99 -12.60 9.29 24.52
C ILE A 99 -12.48 7.79 24.21
N GLY A 100 -11.29 7.18 24.39
CA GLY A 100 -11.05 5.76 24.11
C GLY A 100 -11.01 5.43 22.62
N ASP A 101 -10.50 6.35 21.78
CA ASP A 101 -10.39 6.18 20.32
C ASP A 101 -8.93 6.20 19.84
N ASP A 102 -8.70 5.91 18.56
CA ASP A 102 -7.39 6.02 17.91
C ASP A 102 -7.18 7.45 17.38
N PRO A 103 -6.02 8.09 17.63
CA PRO A 103 -5.73 9.43 17.11
C PRO A 103 -5.82 9.52 15.57
N TYR A 104 -5.58 8.43 14.83
CA TYR A 104 -5.75 8.41 13.39
C TYR A 104 -7.20 8.60 12.96
N ASN A 105 -8.18 8.15 13.74
CA ASN A 105 -9.59 8.39 13.44
C ASN A 105 -9.91 9.89 13.46
N LEU A 106 -9.43 10.61 14.48
CA LEU A 106 -9.62 12.06 14.59
C LEU A 106 -8.89 12.81 13.45
N MET A 107 -7.69 12.38 13.09
CA MET A 107 -6.92 12.95 11.99
C MET A 107 -7.64 12.71 10.65
N ASN A 108 -8.15 11.50 10.41
CA ASN A 108 -8.88 11.15 9.20
C ASN A 108 -10.16 12.00 9.06
N GLN A 109 -10.99 12.10 10.11
CA GLN A 109 -12.21 12.92 10.10
C GLN A 109 -11.95 14.40 9.77
N ALA A 110 -10.82 14.94 10.24
CA ALA A 110 -10.42 16.30 9.90
C ALA A 110 -9.90 16.42 8.46
N ALA A 111 -9.13 15.43 8.00
CA ALA A 111 -8.55 15.39 6.66
C ALA A 111 -9.59 15.10 5.55
N GLU A 112 -10.71 14.42 5.86
CA GLU A 112 -11.83 14.23 4.93
C GLU A 112 -12.42 15.55 4.41
N LYS A 113 -12.34 16.61 5.20
CA LYS A 113 -12.84 17.94 4.84
C LYS A 113 -11.92 18.68 3.86
N ILE A 114 -10.71 18.22 3.67
CA ILE A 114 -9.75 18.76 2.71
C ILE A 114 -10.09 18.18 1.34
N PRO A 115 -10.17 18.96 0.27
CA PRO A 115 -10.47 18.45 -1.07
C PRO A 115 -9.35 17.54 -1.60
N ALA A 116 -9.69 16.69 -2.56
CA ALA A 116 -8.74 15.91 -3.32
C ALA A 116 -7.67 16.83 -3.95
N GLY A 117 -6.41 16.40 -3.90
CA GLY A 117 -5.27 17.17 -4.37
C GLY A 117 -4.82 18.30 -3.45
N CYS A 118 -5.38 18.40 -2.22
CA CYS A 118 -4.86 19.29 -1.17
C CYS A 118 -4.67 20.73 -1.60
N TYR A 119 -5.60 21.30 -2.40
CA TYR A 119 -5.48 22.64 -3.01
C TYR A 119 -4.24 22.81 -3.90
N GLY A 120 -3.71 21.73 -4.46
CA GLY A 120 -2.48 21.72 -5.25
C GLY A 120 -1.20 21.49 -4.47
N MET A 121 -1.26 21.41 -3.13
CA MET A 121 -0.12 21.03 -2.31
C MET A 121 0.25 19.56 -2.51
N MET A 122 1.54 19.28 -2.60
CA MET A 122 2.05 17.93 -2.76
C MET A 122 3.02 17.57 -1.64
N CYS A 123 2.85 16.36 -1.09
CA CYS A 123 3.91 15.65 -0.40
C CYS A 123 4.62 14.75 -1.39
N CYS A 124 5.95 14.72 -1.37
CA CYS A 124 6.75 13.85 -2.24
C CYS A 124 7.81 13.14 -1.40
N PHE A 125 7.74 11.83 -1.33
CA PHE A 125 8.76 10.96 -0.73
C PHE A 125 8.68 9.58 -1.34
N SER A 126 9.75 8.81 -1.24
CA SER A 126 9.88 7.50 -1.86
C SER A 126 9.77 7.59 -3.39
N ASP A 127 10.31 6.65 -4.10
CA ASP A 127 10.12 6.52 -5.55
C ASP A 127 9.24 5.33 -5.86
N ILE A 128 8.71 5.30 -7.07
CA ILE A 128 8.22 4.08 -7.67
C ILE A 128 9.40 3.10 -7.72
N MET A 129 9.11 1.84 -7.38
CA MET A 129 10.12 0.80 -7.33
C MET A 129 11.06 0.81 -8.54
N ASN A 130 12.35 0.78 -8.27
CA ASN A 130 13.38 0.65 -9.27
C ASN A 130 14.61 0.00 -8.64
N PHE A 131 14.83 -1.29 -8.87
CA PHE A 131 15.95 -2.02 -8.28
C PHE A 131 17.33 -1.56 -8.75
N ILE A 132 17.44 -0.99 -9.94
CA ILE A 132 18.72 -0.51 -10.47
C ILE A 132 19.20 0.71 -9.69
N ASN A 133 18.25 1.60 -9.34
CA ASN A 133 18.54 2.85 -8.66
C ASN A 133 17.74 2.95 -7.35
N TRP A 134 17.86 1.98 -6.48
CA TRP A 134 17.12 1.96 -5.22
C TRP A 134 17.47 3.16 -4.32
N LYS A 135 16.94 4.30 -4.71
CA LYS A 135 17.11 5.57 -4.01
C LYS A 135 15.74 6.15 -3.70
N HIS A 136 15.60 6.73 -2.53
CA HIS A 136 14.36 7.39 -2.14
C HIS A 136 14.68 8.73 -1.49
N ALA A 137 14.14 9.82 -2.04
CA ALA A 137 14.26 11.15 -1.47
C ALA A 137 13.48 11.24 -0.14
N ALA A 138 14.01 12.02 0.80
CA ALA A 138 13.32 12.33 2.04
C ALA A 138 12.02 13.13 1.78
N PRO A 139 11.03 13.05 2.70
CA PRO A 139 9.77 13.76 2.52
C PRO A 139 9.96 15.25 2.34
N THR A 140 9.31 15.79 1.32
CA THR A 140 9.18 17.22 1.07
C THR A 140 7.71 17.59 0.90
N PHE A 141 7.38 18.83 1.26
CA PHE A 141 6.06 19.42 1.01
C PHE A 141 6.25 20.66 0.14
N THR A 142 5.52 20.74 -0.95
CA THR A 142 5.67 21.80 -1.94
C THR A 142 4.32 22.39 -2.31
N ASN A 143 4.36 23.59 -2.92
CA ASN A 143 3.20 24.23 -3.51
C ASN A 143 2.07 24.55 -2.52
N PHE A 144 2.40 25.03 -1.33
CA PHE A 144 1.41 25.57 -0.38
C PHE A 144 1.51 27.08 -0.27
N GLU A 145 0.38 27.72 0.01
CA GLU A 145 0.26 29.16 0.22
C GLU A 145 0.19 29.50 1.70
N LEU A 146 0.40 30.78 2.06
CA LEU A 146 0.34 31.26 3.44
C LEU A 146 -1.10 31.55 3.91
N LEU A 147 -2.00 30.59 3.65
CA LEU A 147 -3.43 30.64 3.97
C LEU A 147 -3.75 29.52 4.99
N PRO A 148 -3.71 29.81 6.31
CA PRO A 148 -3.82 28.78 7.34
C PRO A 148 -5.16 28.05 7.37
N GLU A 149 -6.21 28.65 6.85
CA GLU A 149 -7.53 28.02 6.71
C GLU A 149 -7.53 26.89 5.66
N LYS A 150 -6.60 26.92 4.67
CA LYS A 150 -6.44 25.89 3.65
C LYS A 150 -5.25 24.98 3.97
N PHE A 151 -4.09 25.58 4.27
CA PHE A 151 -2.82 24.87 4.43
C PHE A 151 -2.46 24.71 5.93
N ASN A 152 -3.09 23.77 6.57
CA ASN A 152 -2.89 23.43 7.97
C ASN A 152 -2.43 21.97 8.14
N LYS A 153 -2.20 21.53 9.37
CA LYS A 153 -1.67 20.18 9.65
C LYS A 153 -2.49 19.05 9.00
N TYR A 154 -3.80 19.21 8.80
CA TYR A 154 -4.63 18.17 8.19
C TYR A 154 -4.45 18.12 6.67
N THR A 155 -4.17 19.24 6.02
CA THR A 155 -3.79 19.27 4.60
C THR A 155 -2.44 18.59 4.39
N PHE A 156 -1.46 18.85 5.26
CA PHE A 156 -0.18 18.15 5.24
C PHE A 156 -0.36 16.65 5.47
N TYR A 157 -1.19 16.25 6.44
CA TYR A 157 -1.50 14.85 6.68
C TYR A 157 -2.13 14.17 5.47
N ARG A 158 -3.18 14.79 4.87
CA ARG A 158 -3.84 14.25 3.69
C ARG A 158 -2.87 14.08 2.52
N SER A 159 -1.99 15.05 2.29
CA SER A 159 -1.01 14.97 1.19
C SER A 159 -0.03 13.79 1.34
N ILE A 160 0.26 13.33 2.57
CA ILE A 160 1.03 12.10 2.81
C ILE A 160 0.24 10.86 2.34
N LEU A 161 -1.08 10.82 2.61
CA LEU A 161 -1.94 9.73 2.16
C LEU A 161 -2.01 9.69 0.63
N GLU A 162 -2.17 10.85 0.00
CA GLU A 162 -2.24 11.01 -1.46
C GLU A 162 -0.92 10.62 -2.14
N ASN A 163 0.24 11.03 -1.60
CA ASN A 163 1.55 10.59 -2.09
C ASN A 163 1.66 9.07 -2.16
N THR A 164 1.19 8.40 -1.10
CA THR A 164 1.28 6.94 -1.03
C THR A 164 0.41 6.27 -2.09
N ALA A 165 -0.80 6.78 -2.33
CA ALA A 165 -1.67 6.27 -3.39
C ALA A 165 -1.07 6.52 -4.79
N MET A 166 -0.38 7.65 -5.01
CA MET A 166 0.33 7.94 -6.26
C MET A 166 1.49 6.97 -6.49
N LEU A 167 2.20 6.55 -5.44
CA LEU A 167 3.22 5.50 -5.54
C LEU A 167 2.60 4.18 -6.00
N VAL A 168 1.45 3.77 -5.44
CA VAL A 168 0.75 2.56 -5.87
C VAL A 168 0.30 2.65 -7.33
N LYS A 169 -0.22 3.82 -7.77
CA LYS A 169 -0.54 4.05 -9.19
C LYS A 169 0.68 3.82 -10.08
N GLY A 170 1.83 4.35 -9.70
CA GLY A 170 3.07 4.15 -10.44
C GLY A 170 3.53 2.68 -10.45
N HIS A 171 3.34 1.93 -9.36
CA HIS A 171 3.62 0.50 -9.32
C HIS A 171 2.70 -0.30 -10.25
N ILE A 172 1.41 0.06 -10.33
CA ILE A 172 0.47 -0.56 -11.28
C ILE A 172 0.94 -0.31 -12.72
N GLU A 173 1.32 0.93 -13.06
CA GLU A 173 1.83 1.29 -14.38
C GLU A 173 3.11 0.50 -14.72
N LEU A 174 4.06 0.43 -13.78
CA LEU A 174 5.31 -0.32 -13.93
C LEU A 174 5.06 -1.81 -14.20
N VAL A 175 4.18 -2.44 -13.42
CA VAL A 175 3.86 -3.86 -13.59
C VAL A 175 3.06 -4.08 -14.87
N LYS A 176 2.19 -3.15 -15.27
CA LYS A 176 1.48 -3.20 -16.55
C LYS A 176 2.44 -3.12 -17.74
N GLU A 177 3.46 -2.27 -17.69
CA GLU A 177 4.51 -2.23 -18.73
C GLU A 177 5.26 -3.57 -18.83
N ALA A 178 5.58 -4.19 -17.68
CA ALA A 178 6.33 -5.45 -17.66
C ALA A 178 5.51 -6.66 -18.08
N THR A 179 4.19 -6.68 -17.80
CA THR A 179 3.34 -7.87 -17.98
C THR A 179 2.29 -7.74 -19.08
N GLY A 180 1.98 -6.52 -19.50
CA GLY A 180 0.84 -6.22 -20.38
C GLY A 180 -0.53 -6.27 -19.67
N ASN A 181 -0.57 -6.57 -18.37
CA ASN A 181 -1.79 -6.79 -17.61
C ASN A 181 -1.91 -5.82 -16.42
N GLU A 182 -3.14 -5.60 -15.98
CA GLU A 182 -3.45 -4.83 -14.79
C GLU A 182 -4.65 -5.45 -14.05
N PRO A 183 -4.79 -5.25 -12.73
CA PRO A 183 -5.90 -5.81 -11.97
C PRO A 183 -7.19 -5.02 -12.22
N ASP A 184 -8.34 -5.69 -12.13
CA ASP A 184 -9.65 -5.04 -12.19
C ASP A 184 -9.98 -4.29 -10.88
N LYS A 185 -9.43 -4.77 -9.76
CA LYS A 185 -9.61 -4.20 -8.41
C LYS A 185 -8.36 -4.41 -7.57
N LEU A 186 -8.23 -3.65 -6.50
CA LEU A 186 -7.17 -3.81 -5.51
C LEU A 186 -7.74 -4.36 -4.20
N ILE A 187 -7.05 -5.31 -3.59
CA ILE A 187 -7.36 -5.77 -2.23
C ILE A 187 -6.39 -5.05 -1.30
N PHE A 188 -6.91 -4.17 -0.44
CA PHE A 188 -6.10 -3.36 0.47
C PHE A 188 -6.16 -3.91 1.89
N ALA A 189 -5.02 -4.36 2.43
CA ALA A 189 -4.91 -5.00 3.74
C ALA A 189 -3.78 -4.38 4.57
N GLY A 190 -3.63 -4.84 5.80
CA GLY A 190 -2.70 -4.30 6.78
C GLY A 190 -3.28 -3.12 7.57
N GLY A 191 -2.49 -2.55 8.48
CA GLY A 191 -2.95 -1.52 9.41
C GLY A 191 -3.51 -0.26 8.75
N ALA A 192 -3.01 0.13 7.58
CA ALA A 192 -3.49 1.30 6.86
C ALA A 192 -4.90 1.10 6.26
N SER A 193 -5.31 -0.14 5.97
CA SER A 193 -6.63 -0.45 5.40
C SER A 193 -7.80 -0.25 6.38
N VAL A 194 -7.51 0.05 7.64
CA VAL A 194 -8.53 0.44 8.65
C VAL A 194 -9.05 1.86 8.37
N SER A 195 -8.28 2.69 7.68
CA SER A 195 -8.68 4.05 7.31
C SER A 195 -9.59 4.04 6.07
N ASP A 196 -10.86 4.40 6.26
CA ASP A 196 -11.82 4.57 5.16
C ASP A 196 -11.34 5.67 4.19
N LEU A 197 -10.81 6.79 4.74
CA LEU A 197 -10.26 7.87 3.94
C LEU A 197 -9.10 7.40 3.05
N TRP A 198 -8.15 6.64 3.59
CA TRP A 198 -7.00 6.18 2.80
C TRP A 198 -7.41 5.16 1.73
N SER A 199 -8.35 4.27 2.07
CA SER A 199 -8.93 3.31 1.13
C SER A 199 -9.65 4.01 -0.03
N GLN A 200 -10.40 5.08 0.26
CA GLN A 200 -11.07 5.89 -0.77
C GLN A 200 -10.06 6.67 -1.63
N ILE A 201 -9.05 7.31 -1.01
CA ILE A 201 -7.97 7.99 -1.75
C ILE A 201 -7.26 7.00 -2.69
N LEU A 202 -6.98 5.78 -2.23
CA LEU A 202 -6.35 4.76 -3.06
C LEU A 202 -7.23 4.39 -4.27
N ALA A 203 -8.55 4.26 -4.07
CA ALA A 203 -9.48 4.01 -5.16
C ALA A 203 -9.52 5.18 -6.15
N ASP A 204 -9.62 6.40 -5.66
CA ASP A 204 -9.72 7.62 -6.49
C ASP A 204 -8.45 7.85 -7.33
N VAL A 205 -7.27 7.71 -6.72
CA VAL A 205 -5.97 7.91 -7.39
C VAL A 205 -5.71 6.83 -8.45
N THR A 206 -6.01 5.57 -8.12
CA THR A 206 -5.73 4.45 -9.04
C THR A 206 -6.82 4.27 -10.09
N GLY A 207 -8.02 4.83 -9.84
CA GLY A 207 -9.19 4.62 -10.69
C GLY A 207 -9.73 3.19 -10.66
N LYS A 208 -9.35 2.40 -9.64
CA LYS A 208 -9.76 1.01 -9.48
C LYS A 208 -10.57 0.83 -8.20
N PRO A 209 -11.60 -0.02 -8.20
CA PRO A 209 -12.26 -0.39 -6.97
C PRO A 209 -11.25 -0.95 -5.96
N VAL A 210 -11.36 -0.53 -4.69
CA VAL A 210 -10.57 -1.03 -3.58
C VAL A 210 -11.48 -1.80 -2.64
N VAL A 211 -11.08 -3.01 -2.27
CA VAL A 211 -11.79 -3.82 -1.27
C VAL A 211 -10.90 -4.07 -0.07
N THR A 212 -11.46 -4.02 1.15
CA THR A 212 -10.72 -4.35 2.37
C THR A 212 -11.21 -5.69 2.93
N PRO A 213 -10.30 -6.54 3.47
CA PRO A 213 -10.68 -7.82 4.05
C PRO A 213 -11.19 -7.64 5.49
N VAL A 214 -12.05 -8.58 5.93
CA VAL A 214 -12.47 -8.68 7.34
C VAL A 214 -11.28 -8.96 8.24
N VAL A 215 -10.45 -9.96 7.89
CA VAL A 215 -9.24 -10.32 8.65
C VAL A 215 -8.09 -9.40 8.24
N LYS A 216 -7.59 -8.61 9.18
CA LYS A 216 -6.51 -7.65 8.92
C LYS A 216 -5.12 -8.30 8.92
N GLU A 217 -4.97 -9.40 9.66
CA GLU A 217 -3.72 -10.19 9.75
C GLU A 217 -3.63 -11.19 8.58
N ALA A 218 -3.52 -10.67 7.37
CA ALA A 218 -3.56 -11.43 6.12
C ALA A 218 -2.50 -12.54 6.06
N THR A 219 -1.26 -12.26 6.45
CA THR A 219 -0.15 -13.23 6.45
C THR A 219 -0.42 -14.42 7.36
N ALA A 220 -0.94 -14.17 8.57
CA ALA A 220 -1.29 -15.24 9.51
C ALA A 220 -2.44 -16.11 8.97
N LEU A 221 -3.46 -15.49 8.33
CA LEU A 221 -4.55 -16.22 7.71
C LEU A 221 -4.04 -17.07 6.53
N GLY A 222 -3.17 -16.54 5.69
CA GLY A 222 -2.56 -17.28 4.59
C GLY A 222 -1.75 -18.49 5.07
N ALA A 223 -0.98 -18.32 6.15
CA ALA A 223 -0.25 -19.44 6.79
C ALA A 223 -1.21 -20.52 7.29
N ALA A 224 -2.33 -20.13 7.92
CA ALA A 224 -3.36 -21.06 8.38
C ALA A 224 -4.04 -21.80 7.22
N ILE A 225 -4.31 -21.12 6.09
CA ILE A 225 -4.88 -21.73 4.88
C ILE A 225 -3.93 -22.77 4.30
N ILE A 226 -2.63 -22.46 4.17
CA ILE A 226 -1.63 -23.41 3.67
C ILE A 226 -1.49 -24.61 4.62
N ALA A 227 -1.47 -24.39 5.93
CA ALA A 227 -1.45 -25.48 6.91
C ALA A 227 -2.69 -26.38 6.77
N GLY A 228 -3.88 -25.81 6.61
CA GLY A 228 -5.12 -26.55 6.37
C GLY A 228 -5.10 -27.36 5.07
N TYR A 229 -4.55 -26.81 4.00
CA TYR A 229 -4.33 -27.55 2.75
C TYR A 229 -3.36 -28.71 2.95
N GLY A 230 -2.22 -28.48 3.62
CA GLY A 230 -1.20 -29.50 3.84
C GLY A 230 -1.65 -30.70 4.67
N VAL A 231 -2.69 -30.53 5.49
CA VAL A 231 -3.31 -31.62 6.27
C VAL A 231 -4.65 -32.11 5.71
N GLY A 232 -5.04 -31.65 4.50
CA GLY A 232 -6.21 -32.13 3.78
C GLY A 232 -7.55 -31.56 4.25
N ILE A 233 -7.55 -30.43 5.00
CA ILE A 233 -8.79 -29.70 5.37
C ILE A 233 -9.39 -29.01 4.15
N TYR A 234 -8.54 -28.44 3.29
CA TYR A 234 -8.95 -27.81 2.04
C TYR A 234 -8.46 -28.62 0.83
N PRO A 235 -9.28 -28.78 -0.23
CA PRO A 235 -8.88 -29.49 -1.46
C PRO A 235 -7.76 -28.76 -2.24
N SER A 236 -7.71 -27.43 -2.11
CA SER A 236 -6.68 -26.58 -2.69
C SER A 236 -6.47 -25.30 -1.87
N ILE A 237 -5.35 -24.63 -2.06
CA ILE A 237 -5.08 -23.34 -1.42
C ILE A 237 -6.11 -22.29 -1.86
N ALA A 238 -6.47 -22.28 -3.15
CA ALA A 238 -7.45 -21.33 -3.69
C ALA A 238 -8.85 -21.52 -3.07
N GLU A 239 -9.31 -22.76 -2.89
CA GLU A 239 -10.58 -23.04 -2.20
C GLU A 239 -10.54 -22.67 -0.73
N GLY A 240 -9.43 -22.97 -0.03
CA GLY A 240 -9.21 -22.52 1.34
C GLY A 240 -9.27 -20.99 1.47
N ALA A 241 -8.63 -20.28 0.55
CA ALA A 241 -8.67 -18.82 0.50
C ALA A 241 -10.09 -18.29 0.21
N ALA A 242 -10.83 -18.87 -0.73
CA ALA A 242 -12.20 -18.49 -1.05
C ALA A 242 -13.17 -18.68 0.15
N ILE A 243 -12.90 -19.69 0.98
CA ILE A 243 -13.68 -19.94 2.20
C ILE A 243 -13.35 -18.93 3.29
N CYS A 244 -12.07 -18.63 3.50
CA CYS A 244 -11.58 -17.87 4.66
C CYS A 244 -11.49 -16.37 4.41
N ALA A 245 -11.06 -15.93 3.22
CA ALA A 245 -10.94 -14.52 2.89
C ALA A 245 -12.31 -13.90 2.57
N LYS A 246 -12.76 -13.00 3.43
CA LYS A 246 -14.05 -12.30 3.27
C LYS A 246 -13.80 -10.81 3.09
N VAL A 247 -14.57 -10.18 2.18
CA VAL A 247 -14.59 -8.74 1.98
C VAL A 247 -15.39 -8.07 3.09
N ASP A 248 -14.84 -7.01 3.65
CA ASP A 248 -15.47 -6.14 4.64
C ASP A 248 -16.15 -4.96 3.94
N LYS A 249 -15.38 -4.13 3.24
CA LYS A 249 -15.86 -2.92 2.56
C LYS A 249 -15.35 -2.86 1.13
N THR A 250 -16.09 -2.10 0.31
CA THR A 250 -15.71 -1.77 -1.08
C THR A 250 -15.77 -0.27 -1.28
N TYR A 251 -14.72 0.29 -1.86
CA TYR A 251 -14.58 1.70 -2.20
C TYR A 251 -14.53 1.83 -3.71
N THR A 252 -15.53 2.52 -4.27
CA THR A 252 -15.61 2.80 -5.71
C THR A 252 -14.92 4.15 -5.98
N PRO A 253 -14.12 4.28 -7.05
CA PRO A 253 -13.49 5.53 -7.41
C PRO A 253 -14.50 6.67 -7.60
N ASN A 254 -14.25 7.81 -6.97
CA ASN A 254 -14.96 9.05 -7.27
C ASN A 254 -14.33 9.68 -8.51
N LEU A 255 -15.11 9.80 -9.60
CA LEU A 255 -14.60 10.24 -10.90
C LEU A 255 -14.16 11.70 -10.90
N GLU A 256 -14.75 12.56 -10.08
CA GLU A 256 -14.32 13.97 -9.96
C GLU A 256 -12.97 14.07 -9.24
N ASN A 257 -12.78 13.32 -8.14
CA ASN A 257 -11.49 13.25 -7.47
C ASN A 257 -10.43 12.62 -8.39
N LYS A 258 -10.80 11.59 -9.15
CA LYS A 258 -9.89 10.93 -10.10
C LYS A 258 -9.34 11.92 -11.12
N LYS A 259 -10.17 12.82 -11.67
CA LYS A 259 -9.69 13.86 -12.60
C LYS A 259 -8.61 14.74 -11.97
N VAL A 260 -8.83 15.18 -10.73
CA VAL A 260 -7.83 15.99 -9.98
C VAL A 260 -6.51 15.21 -9.85
N TYR A 261 -6.59 13.93 -9.50
CA TYR A 261 -5.38 13.11 -9.35
C TYR A 261 -4.71 12.76 -10.68
N ASP A 262 -5.46 12.59 -11.77
CA ASP A 262 -4.90 12.36 -13.09
C ASP A 262 -4.12 13.59 -13.61
N GLU A 263 -4.59 14.80 -13.31
CA GLU A 263 -3.87 16.05 -13.62
C GLU A 263 -2.64 16.24 -12.70
N MET A 264 -2.77 15.88 -11.41
CA MET A 264 -1.72 16.07 -10.42
C MET A 264 -0.58 15.05 -10.55
N TYR A 265 -0.87 13.81 -10.91
CA TYR A 265 0.09 12.70 -10.93
C TYR A 265 1.34 12.97 -11.79
N PRO A 266 1.24 13.42 -13.06
CA PRO A 266 2.42 13.74 -13.86
C PRO A 266 3.26 14.87 -13.24
N VAL A 267 2.62 15.88 -12.65
CA VAL A 267 3.32 16.98 -11.96
C VAL A 267 4.04 16.47 -10.72
N TRP A 268 3.38 15.62 -9.92
CA TRP A 268 3.98 14.97 -8.75
C TRP A 268 5.23 14.15 -9.14
N ARG A 269 5.18 13.43 -10.28
CA ARG A 269 6.32 12.68 -10.82
C ARG A 269 7.52 13.59 -11.11
N GLU A 270 7.30 14.74 -11.75
CA GLU A 270 8.36 15.70 -12.08
C GLU A 270 8.92 16.37 -10.81
N VAL A 271 8.07 16.73 -9.85
CA VAL A 271 8.52 17.27 -8.54
C VAL A 271 9.36 16.24 -7.81
N TYR A 272 8.96 14.95 -7.82
CA TYR A 272 9.75 13.91 -7.19
C TYR A 272 11.14 13.73 -7.87
N LYS A 273 11.20 13.76 -9.20
CA LYS A 273 12.49 13.70 -9.93
C LYS A 273 13.42 14.86 -9.54
N ALA A 274 12.87 16.07 -9.42
CA ALA A 274 13.64 17.23 -8.97
C ALA A 274 14.16 17.04 -7.53
N ASN A 275 13.35 16.49 -6.62
CA ASN A 275 13.77 16.16 -5.27
C ASN A 275 14.88 15.10 -5.25
N LEU A 276 14.82 14.11 -6.13
CA LEU A 276 15.86 13.08 -6.24
C LEU A 276 17.17 13.67 -6.78
N ASP A 277 17.12 14.59 -7.76
CA ASP A 277 18.30 15.34 -8.24
C ASP A 277 18.96 16.13 -7.09
N LEU A 278 18.16 16.79 -6.25
CA LEU A 278 18.70 17.49 -5.08
C LEU A 278 19.41 16.54 -4.11
N CYS A 279 18.89 15.33 -3.93
CA CYS A 279 19.55 14.28 -3.13
C CYS A 279 20.87 13.83 -3.77
N ASP A 280 20.88 13.60 -5.08
CA ASP A 280 22.09 13.18 -5.81
C ASP A 280 23.19 14.24 -5.77
N ARG A 281 22.81 15.51 -5.77
CA ARG A 281 23.72 16.66 -5.59
C ARG A 281 24.09 16.90 -4.11
N LYS A 282 23.60 16.07 -3.18
CA LYS A 282 23.85 16.18 -1.72
C LYS A 282 23.35 17.48 -1.09
N LEU A 283 22.37 18.13 -1.70
CA LEU A 283 21.72 19.32 -1.17
C LEU A 283 20.59 18.96 -0.18
N THR A 284 19.98 17.80 -0.36
CA THR A 284 18.98 17.23 0.56
C THR A 284 19.36 15.80 0.93
N LYS A 285 18.68 15.23 1.93
CA LYS A 285 18.96 13.88 2.41
C LYS A 285 18.19 12.82 1.61
N ASN A 286 18.82 11.68 1.40
CA ASN A 286 18.09 10.48 1.01
C ASN A 286 17.33 9.90 2.21
N MET A 287 16.09 9.44 1.99
CA MET A 287 15.37 8.64 2.97
C MET A 287 15.97 7.23 3.05
N TRP A 288 16.40 6.74 1.91
CA TRP A 288 17.05 5.44 1.75
C TRP A 288 17.89 5.41 0.48
N ILE A 289 19.03 4.74 0.57
CA ILE A 289 19.94 4.37 -0.52
C ILE A 289 20.38 2.93 -0.25
N ALA A 290 20.30 2.06 -1.24
CA ALA A 290 20.84 0.69 -1.18
C ALA A 290 22.30 0.68 -1.61
#